data_8f385924555170df3ddc2d74c952884f
#
_entry.id   8f385924555170df3ddc2d74c952884f
#
_cell.length_a   1.000
_cell.length_b   1.000
_cell.length_c   1.000
_cell.angle_alpha   90.00
_cell.angle_beta   90.00
_cell.angle_gamma   90.00
#
_symmetry.space_group_name_H-M   'P 1'
#
loop_
_entity.id
_entity.type
_entity.pdbx_description
1 polymer ?
#
loop_
_entity_poly.entity_id
_entity_poly.type
_entity_poly.pdbx_seq_one_letter_code
_entity_poly.pdbx_strand_id
1 'polypeptide(L)'
;QLVTDDADAFHTLLAHYGKFRNVRNYIALIGPKTADLDEKIGYYGEKIVLQAQMLGLNTCWVALTFGRGAVRKKCEIKRGEKLVCVLALGYGETQGEFHKVKKISEICKNEMEMPKWYKTGLECALLAPTAMNQQKFAFARDGSTVSVRSTGGVYSKIDLGIVKYHFEIGAGMENFQWK
;
A
#
# COMPACT_ATOMS: atom_id res chain seq x y z
N GLN A 1 -13.48 1.85 6.07
CA GLN A 1 -14.92 1.96 5.82
C GLN A 1 -15.16 2.00 4.32
N LEU A 2 -16.04 1.12 3.81
CA LEU A 2 -16.47 1.14 2.41
C LEU A 2 -17.54 2.23 2.22
N VAL A 3 -17.35 3.05 1.20
CA VAL A 3 -18.32 4.05 0.74
C VAL A 3 -18.66 3.74 -0.71
N THR A 4 -19.92 3.65 -1.02
CA THR A 4 -20.45 3.36 -2.35
C THR A 4 -21.29 4.52 -2.86
N ASP A 5 -21.30 4.69 -4.18
CA ASP A 5 -22.09 5.67 -4.90
C ASP A 5 -21.85 7.14 -4.46
N ASP A 6 -20.60 7.49 -4.20
CA ASP A 6 -20.16 8.84 -3.86
C ASP A 6 -19.18 9.38 -4.91
N ALA A 7 -19.68 10.26 -5.77
CA ALA A 7 -18.86 10.92 -6.78
C ALA A 7 -18.06 12.11 -6.21
N ASP A 8 -18.49 12.72 -5.10
CA ASP A 8 -17.93 13.97 -4.58
C ASP A 8 -16.49 13.84 -4.12
N ALA A 9 -16.09 12.63 -3.67
CA ALA A 9 -14.72 12.34 -3.24
C ALA A 9 -13.68 12.58 -4.35
N PHE A 10 -14.06 12.43 -5.63
CA PHE A 10 -13.16 12.51 -6.78
C PHE A 10 -13.50 13.65 -7.78
N HIS A 11 -14.45 14.53 -7.44
CA HIS A 11 -14.84 15.69 -8.26
C HIS A 11 -14.17 17.02 -7.84
N THR A 12 -13.14 16.97 -7.00
CA THR A 12 -12.39 18.17 -6.61
C THR A 12 -11.31 18.53 -7.64
N LEU A 13 -10.86 19.78 -7.66
CA LEU A 13 -9.75 20.22 -8.52
C LEU A 13 -8.49 19.36 -8.34
N LEU A 14 -8.21 18.90 -7.11
CA LEU A 14 -7.10 17.99 -6.82
C LEU A 14 -7.34 16.59 -7.41
N ALA A 15 -8.58 16.12 -7.42
CA ALA A 15 -8.93 14.82 -8.01
C ALA A 15 -8.77 14.82 -9.53
N HIS A 16 -9.03 15.95 -10.20
CA HIS A 16 -8.77 16.10 -11.63
C HIS A 16 -7.29 15.86 -12.00
N TYR A 17 -6.36 16.19 -11.11
CA TYR A 17 -4.94 15.88 -11.27
C TYR A 17 -4.67 14.37 -11.27
N GLY A 18 -5.48 13.58 -10.57
CA GLY A 18 -5.41 12.12 -10.52
C GLY A 18 -5.98 11.41 -11.74
N LYS A 19 -6.58 12.14 -12.70
CA LYS A 19 -7.21 11.61 -13.92
C LYS A 19 -8.26 10.53 -13.66
N PHE A 20 -8.94 10.57 -12.50
CA PHE A 20 -10.02 9.65 -12.18
C PHE A 20 -11.23 9.88 -13.08
N ARG A 21 -11.83 8.80 -13.58
CA ARG A 21 -13.06 8.82 -14.35
C ARG A 21 -14.08 7.89 -13.72
N ASN A 22 -15.29 8.39 -13.50
CA ASN A 22 -16.42 7.61 -13.00
C ASN A 22 -16.17 6.84 -11.68
N VAL A 23 -15.19 7.25 -10.87
CA VAL A 23 -14.94 6.65 -9.57
C VAL A 23 -16.03 7.10 -8.61
N ARG A 24 -16.80 6.14 -8.08
CA ARG A 24 -17.90 6.37 -7.15
C ARG A 24 -17.80 5.53 -5.88
N ASN A 25 -16.92 4.54 -5.88
CA ASN A 25 -16.74 3.65 -4.73
C ASN A 25 -15.30 3.73 -4.25
N TYR A 26 -15.14 3.71 -2.95
CA TYR A 26 -13.82 3.72 -2.33
C TYR A 26 -13.86 3.15 -0.92
N ILE A 27 -12.70 2.76 -0.44
CA ILE A 27 -12.48 2.37 0.95
C ILE A 27 -11.69 3.46 1.64
N ALA A 28 -12.31 4.11 2.64
CA ALA A 28 -11.64 5.08 3.48
C ALA A 28 -10.78 4.36 4.53
N LEU A 29 -9.49 4.62 4.53
CA LEU A 29 -8.53 4.03 5.47
C LEU A 29 -8.35 4.96 6.66
N ILE A 30 -8.91 4.54 7.80
CA ILE A 30 -9.05 5.31 9.03
C ILE A 30 -8.49 4.49 10.18
N GLY A 31 -7.82 5.14 11.12
CA GLY A 31 -7.37 4.49 12.34
C GLY A 31 -6.96 5.46 13.43
N PRO A 32 -6.66 4.97 14.64
CA PRO A 32 -6.23 5.79 15.77
C PRO A 32 -4.90 6.47 15.46
N LYS A 33 -4.72 7.71 15.96
CA LYS A 33 -3.50 8.50 15.76
C LYS A 33 -2.35 7.94 16.60
N THR A 34 -1.74 6.87 16.11
CA THR A 34 -0.55 6.23 16.69
C THR A 34 0.67 6.41 15.77
N ALA A 35 1.87 6.22 16.29
CA ALA A 35 3.11 6.40 15.53
C ALA A 35 3.26 5.39 14.37
N ASP A 36 2.59 4.24 14.48
CA ASP A 36 2.60 3.13 13.53
C ASP A 36 1.35 3.10 12.62
N LEU A 37 0.44 4.09 12.75
CA LEU A 37 -0.80 4.12 11.97
C LEU A 37 -0.54 4.02 10.46
N ASP A 38 0.36 4.84 9.93
CA ASP A 38 0.60 4.90 8.49
C ASP A 38 1.12 3.55 7.96
N GLU A 39 1.98 2.86 8.73
CA GLU A 39 2.46 1.51 8.38
C GLU A 39 1.33 0.47 8.43
N LYS A 40 0.51 0.50 9.49
CA LYS A 40 -0.68 -0.36 9.58
C LYS A 40 -1.67 -0.13 8.44
N ILE A 41 -1.88 1.12 8.05
CA ILE A 41 -2.72 1.48 6.90
C ILE A 41 -2.16 0.86 5.61
N GLY A 42 -0.85 0.93 5.39
CA GLY A 42 -0.21 0.28 4.25
C GLY A 42 -0.42 -1.23 4.26
N TYR A 43 -0.13 -1.87 5.37
CA TYR A 43 -0.23 -3.32 5.53
C TYR A 43 -1.66 -3.85 5.32
N TYR A 44 -2.62 -3.34 6.08
CA TYR A 44 -4.02 -3.81 5.98
C TYR A 44 -4.71 -3.30 4.71
N GLY A 45 -4.34 -2.12 4.23
CA GLY A 45 -4.85 -1.59 2.97
C GLY A 45 -4.45 -2.46 1.79
N GLU A 46 -3.19 -2.90 1.73
CA GLU A 46 -2.72 -3.78 0.66
C GLU A 46 -3.37 -5.16 0.72
N LYS A 47 -3.62 -5.67 1.91
CA LYS A 47 -4.40 -6.90 2.07
C LYS A 47 -5.80 -6.78 1.45
N ILE A 48 -6.44 -5.63 1.59
CA ILE A 48 -7.73 -5.35 0.95
C ILE A 48 -7.58 -5.21 -0.57
N VAL A 49 -6.53 -4.53 -1.04
CA VAL A 49 -6.23 -4.35 -2.47
C VAL A 49 -6.07 -5.70 -3.17
N LEU A 50 -5.25 -6.59 -2.63
CA LEU A 50 -5.04 -7.92 -3.24
C LEU A 50 -6.31 -8.78 -3.15
N GLN A 51 -7.09 -8.69 -2.07
CA GLN A 51 -8.37 -9.36 -1.99
C GLN A 51 -9.37 -8.82 -3.01
N ALA A 52 -9.43 -7.51 -3.24
CA ALA A 52 -10.26 -6.92 -4.28
C ALA A 52 -9.86 -7.42 -5.67
N GLN A 53 -8.56 -7.50 -5.95
CA GLN A 53 -8.04 -8.06 -7.21
C GLN A 53 -8.48 -9.51 -7.41
N MET A 54 -8.45 -10.34 -6.38
CA MET A 54 -8.94 -11.73 -6.44
C MET A 54 -10.44 -11.82 -6.74
N LEU A 55 -11.21 -10.79 -6.40
CA LEU A 55 -12.64 -10.65 -6.72
C LEU A 55 -12.89 -10.01 -8.10
N GLY A 56 -11.85 -9.74 -8.88
CA GLY A 56 -11.94 -9.11 -10.20
C GLY A 56 -12.16 -7.60 -10.17
N LEU A 57 -11.93 -6.96 -9.02
CA LEU A 57 -12.02 -5.51 -8.86
C LEU A 57 -10.65 -4.85 -9.03
N ASN A 58 -10.63 -3.67 -9.64
CA ASN A 58 -9.45 -2.83 -9.71
C ASN A 58 -9.45 -1.82 -8.56
N THR A 59 -8.26 -1.46 -8.10
CA THR A 59 -8.06 -0.51 -7.01
C THR A 59 -6.99 0.52 -7.38
N CYS A 60 -7.04 1.67 -6.70
CA CYS A 60 -5.99 2.67 -6.77
C CYS A 60 -5.78 3.32 -5.39
N TRP A 61 -4.54 3.35 -4.91
CA TRP A 61 -4.14 4.10 -3.74
C TRP A 61 -4.21 5.60 -4.00
N VAL A 62 -4.97 6.35 -3.18
CA VAL A 62 -5.14 7.80 -3.33
C VAL A 62 -4.91 8.48 -1.99
N ALA A 63 -3.74 9.12 -1.83
CA ALA A 63 -3.39 9.78 -0.59
C ALA A 63 -3.54 11.31 -0.64
N LEU A 64 -3.43 11.93 -1.83
CA LEU A 64 -3.45 13.37 -2.01
C LEU A 64 -4.64 13.86 -2.84
N THR A 65 -4.93 13.20 -3.95
CA THR A 65 -5.84 13.69 -5.00
C THR A 65 -7.30 13.27 -4.79
N PHE A 66 -7.83 13.45 -3.56
CA PHE A 66 -9.24 13.22 -3.25
C PHE A 66 -9.81 14.31 -2.32
N GLY A 67 -11.11 14.45 -2.29
CA GLY A 67 -11.84 15.42 -1.47
C GLY A 67 -11.95 14.96 -0.01
N ARG A 68 -10.93 15.24 0.82
CA ARG A 68 -10.92 14.84 2.24
C ARG A 68 -12.17 15.28 3.00
N GLY A 69 -12.68 16.49 2.71
CA GLY A 69 -13.90 17.01 3.33
C GLY A 69 -15.14 16.22 2.94
N ALA A 70 -15.28 15.82 1.68
CA ALA A 70 -16.37 14.99 1.19
C ALA A 70 -16.34 13.60 1.85
N VAL A 71 -15.18 12.92 1.82
CA VAL A 71 -15.00 11.62 2.45
C VAL A 71 -15.30 11.65 3.95
N ARG A 72 -14.86 12.69 4.67
CA ARG A 72 -15.15 12.86 6.11
C ARG A 72 -16.64 12.95 6.43
N LYS A 73 -17.45 13.51 5.55
CA LYS A 73 -18.91 13.59 5.74
C LYS A 73 -19.60 12.24 5.55
N LYS A 74 -18.98 11.33 4.83
CA LYS A 74 -19.51 9.99 4.52
C LYS A 74 -19.02 8.90 5.50
N CYS A 75 -17.99 9.20 6.28
CA CYS A 75 -17.36 8.25 7.19
C CYS A 75 -17.57 8.63 8.65
N GLU A 76 -17.75 7.64 9.49
CA GLU A 76 -17.69 7.80 10.94
C GLU A 76 -16.21 7.82 11.37
N ILE A 77 -15.72 9.00 11.83
CA ILE A 77 -14.36 9.18 12.33
C ILE A 77 -14.44 9.61 13.78
N LYS A 78 -14.06 8.72 14.68
CA LYS A 78 -14.12 8.95 16.13
C LYS A 78 -13.05 9.94 16.59
N ARG A 79 -13.26 10.50 17.81
CA ARG A 79 -12.24 11.33 18.46
C ARG A 79 -10.94 10.52 18.62
N GLY A 80 -9.82 11.08 18.17
CA GLY A 80 -8.51 10.42 18.19
C GLY A 80 -8.19 9.59 16.94
N GLU A 81 -9.11 9.46 15.99
CA GLU A 81 -8.85 8.82 14.70
C GLU A 81 -8.42 9.82 13.62
N LYS A 82 -7.82 9.30 12.56
CA LYS A 82 -7.36 10.04 11.39
C LYS A 82 -7.73 9.29 10.11
N LEU A 83 -8.35 9.97 9.17
CA LEU A 83 -8.42 9.55 7.77
C LEU A 83 -7.04 9.74 7.15
N VAL A 84 -6.39 8.65 6.74
CA VAL A 84 -5.05 8.68 6.14
C VAL A 84 -5.14 8.86 4.64
N CYS A 85 -5.77 7.93 3.95
CA CYS A 85 -5.94 7.91 2.50
C CYS A 85 -7.20 7.13 2.13
N VAL A 86 -7.46 6.97 0.84
CA VAL A 86 -8.55 6.13 0.32
C VAL A 86 -8.00 5.17 -0.73
N LEU A 87 -8.69 4.04 -0.89
CA LEU A 87 -8.54 3.13 -2.02
C LEU A 87 -9.72 3.35 -2.94
N ALA A 88 -9.52 3.91 -4.12
CA ALA A 88 -10.54 3.92 -5.16
C ALA A 88 -10.81 2.46 -5.59
N LEU A 89 -12.06 2.12 -5.83
CA LEU A 89 -12.49 0.73 -6.07
C LEU A 89 -13.52 0.68 -7.18
N GLY A 90 -13.39 -0.27 -8.09
CA GLY A 90 -14.36 -0.49 -9.16
C GLY A 90 -13.85 -1.40 -10.25
N TYR A 91 -14.61 -1.49 -11.33
CA TYR A 91 -14.18 -2.15 -12.56
C TYR A 91 -13.48 -1.14 -13.45
N GLY A 92 -12.18 -1.29 -13.65
CA GLY A 92 -11.37 -0.41 -14.48
C GLY A 92 -11.51 -0.70 -15.97
N GLU A 93 -11.22 0.29 -16.82
CA GLU A 93 -11.12 0.12 -18.25
C GLU A 93 -9.93 -0.79 -18.65
N THR A 94 -8.91 -0.87 -17.81
CA THR A 94 -7.71 -1.71 -17.97
C THR A 94 -7.44 -2.49 -16.71
N GLN A 95 -6.69 -3.58 -16.83
CA GLN A 95 -6.32 -4.44 -15.69
C GLN A 95 -5.02 -3.98 -14.99
N GLY A 96 -4.59 -2.76 -15.24
CA GLY A 96 -3.34 -2.21 -14.74
C GLY A 96 -2.16 -2.51 -15.66
N GLU A 97 -0.99 -2.00 -15.29
CA GLU A 97 0.24 -2.12 -16.06
C GLU A 97 1.40 -2.53 -15.16
N PHE A 98 2.38 -3.23 -15.73
CA PHE A 98 3.62 -3.55 -15.02
C PHE A 98 4.40 -2.26 -14.72
N HIS A 99 4.84 -2.11 -13.49
CA HIS A 99 5.71 -1.01 -13.12
C HIS A 99 7.18 -1.45 -13.16
N LYS A 100 8.08 -0.49 -13.39
CA LYS A 100 9.52 -0.74 -13.34
C LYS A 100 9.94 -1.09 -11.90
N VAL A 101 10.64 -2.21 -11.74
CA VAL A 101 11.15 -2.69 -10.45
C VAL A 101 12.66 -2.48 -10.33
N LYS A 102 13.12 -2.25 -9.11
CA LYS A 102 14.54 -2.24 -8.76
C LYS A 102 15.14 -3.64 -8.77
N LYS A 103 16.46 -3.73 -8.79
CA LYS A 103 17.16 -4.98 -8.56
C LYS A 103 17.17 -5.32 -7.06
N ILE A 104 17.18 -6.61 -6.71
CA ILE A 104 17.30 -7.05 -5.31
C ILE A 104 18.50 -6.42 -4.62
N SER A 105 19.64 -6.30 -5.31
CA SER A 105 20.86 -5.68 -4.78
C SER A 105 20.73 -4.19 -4.39
N GLU A 106 19.68 -3.52 -4.87
CA GLU A 106 19.40 -2.12 -4.50
C GLU A 106 18.58 -2.00 -3.23
N ILE A 107 17.85 -3.07 -2.86
CA ILE A 107 16.99 -3.11 -1.67
C ILE A 107 17.53 -4.00 -0.56
N CYS A 108 18.47 -4.87 -0.85
CA CYS A 108 19.15 -5.75 0.10
C CYS A 108 20.65 -5.80 -0.24
N LYS A 109 21.50 -5.43 0.71
CA LYS A 109 22.95 -5.44 0.54
C LYS A 109 23.56 -6.70 1.14
N ASN A 110 24.55 -7.29 0.43
CA ASN A 110 25.49 -8.28 0.96
C ASN A 110 24.93 -9.66 1.36
N GLU A 111 24.06 -10.25 0.57
CA GLU A 111 23.78 -11.67 0.72
C GLU A 111 24.31 -12.45 -0.48
N MET A 112 25.49 -13.07 -0.33
CA MET A 112 26.05 -13.95 -1.36
C MET A 112 25.22 -15.25 -1.51
N GLU A 113 24.60 -15.72 -0.41
CA GLU A 113 23.71 -16.87 -0.41
C GLU A 113 22.36 -16.50 0.26
N MET A 114 21.35 -16.30 -0.58
CA MET A 114 19.98 -16.04 -0.10
C MET A 114 19.20 -17.36 -0.03
N PRO A 115 18.59 -17.71 1.13
CA PRO A 115 17.60 -18.79 1.16
C PRO A 115 16.48 -18.51 0.17
N LYS A 116 15.93 -19.56 -0.44
CA LYS A 116 14.89 -19.45 -1.46
C LYS A 116 13.69 -18.63 -0.98
N TRP A 117 13.21 -18.87 0.25
CA TRP A 117 12.10 -18.14 0.83
C TRP A 117 12.37 -16.63 0.92
N TYR A 118 13.60 -16.23 1.33
CA TYR A 118 13.95 -14.82 1.46
C TYR A 118 14.03 -14.13 0.10
N LYS A 119 14.63 -14.80 -0.89
CA LYS A 119 14.68 -14.29 -2.27
C LYS A 119 13.29 -14.10 -2.84
N THR A 120 12.39 -15.10 -2.69
CA THR A 120 10.99 -14.98 -3.14
C THR A 120 10.26 -13.87 -2.41
N GLY A 121 10.48 -13.70 -1.11
CA GLY A 121 9.96 -12.56 -0.34
C GLY A 121 10.40 -11.20 -0.89
N LEU A 122 11.69 -11.04 -1.23
CA LEU A 122 12.21 -9.81 -1.83
C LEU A 122 11.64 -9.55 -3.23
N GLU A 123 11.50 -10.60 -4.06
CA GLU A 123 10.87 -10.52 -5.38
C GLU A 123 9.42 -10.04 -5.26
N CYS A 124 8.64 -10.60 -4.33
CA CYS A 124 7.28 -10.15 -4.06
C CYS A 124 7.24 -8.71 -3.51
N ALA A 125 8.14 -8.35 -2.60
CA ALA A 125 8.24 -7.00 -2.06
C ALA A 125 8.51 -5.93 -3.14
N LEU A 126 9.21 -6.28 -4.21
CA LEU A 126 9.44 -5.41 -5.35
C LEU A 126 8.20 -5.19 -6.21
N LEU A 127 7.18 -6.06 -6.11
CA LEU A 127 5.88 -5.88 -6.77
C LEU A 127 4.96 -4.93 -5.99
N ALA A 128 5.31 -4.57 -4.75
CA ALA A 128 4.52 -3.68 -3.91
C ALA A 128 4.33 -2.30 -4.58
N PRO A 129 3.09 -1.80 -4.71
CA PRO A 129 2.87 -0.45 -5.18
C PRO A 129 3.41 0.54 -4.13
N THR A 130 4.27 1.45 -4.56
CA THR A 130 4.81 2.52 -3.72
C THR A 130 4.49 3.89 -4.29
N ALA A 131 4.40 4.90 -3.44
CA ALA A 131 4.14 6.26 -3.87
C ALA A 131 5.12 6.67 -4.98
N MET A 132 4.60 7.12 -6.13
CA MET A 132 5.40 7.48 -7.32
C MET A 132 6.39 6.38 -7.79
N ASN A 133 6.10 5.13 -7.49
CA ASN A 133 6.99 3.98 -7.75
C ASN A 133 8.42 4.19 -7.19
N GLN A 134 8.55 4.87 -6.05
CA GLN A 134 9.85 5.26 -5.49
C GLN A 134 10.65 4.08 -4.92
N GLN A 135 10.01 3.00 -4.49
CA GLN A 135 10.62 1.78 -3.95
C GLN A 135 11.75 2.08 -2.95
N LYS A 136 11.49 3.01 -1.99
CA LYS A 136 12.47 3.48 -1.00
C LYS A 136 12.41 2.69 0.29
N PHE A 137 12.82 1.45 0.23
CA PHE A 137 12.94 0.54 1.37
C PHE A 137 14.23 -0.28 1.28
N ALA A 138 14.67 -0.78 2.43
CA ALA A 138 15.85 -1.65 2.50
C ALA A 138 15.62 -2.78 3.48
N PHE A 139 15.88 -4.00 3.04
CA PHE A 139 15.83 -5.22 3.83
C PHE A 139 17.18 -5.59 4.42
N ALA A 140 17.15 -6.25 5.57
CA ALA A 140 18.28 -6.96 6.15
C ALA A 140 17.78 -8.21 6.85
N ARG A 141 18.63 -9.27 6.86
CA ARG A 141 18.32 -10.56 7.46
C ARG A 141 19.46 -10.99 8.38
N ASP A 142 19.10 -11.63 9.48
CA ASP A 142 20.01 -12.36 10.38
C ASP A 142 19.36 -13.69 10.74
N GLY A 143 19.86 -14.78 10.18
CA GLY A 143 19.20 -16.10 10.26
C GLY A 143 17.79 -16.06 9.69
N SER A 144 16.79 -16.35 10.52
CA SER A 144 15.36 -16.23 10.20
C SER A 144 14.75 -14.89 10.64
N THR A 145 15.51 -13.99 11.25
CA THR A 145 15.03 -12.67 11.64
C THR A 145 15.19 -11.68 10.49
N VAL A 146 14.09 -11.09 10.05
CA VAL A 146 14.07 -10.12 8.94
C VAL A 146 13.71 -8.74 9.48
N SER A 147 14.39 -7.74 8.96
CA SER A 147 14.02 -6.34 9.17
C SER A 147 13.89 -5.62 7.85
N VAL A 148 12.96 -4.67 7.79
CA VAL A 148 12.81 -3.75 6.67
C VAL A 148 12.62 -2.34 7.21
N ARG A 149 13.25 -1.38 6.57
CA ARG A 149 13.15 0.04 6.93
C ARG A 149 12.89 0.90 5.71
N SER A 150 12.19 2.00 5.91
CA SER A 150 12.11 3.05 4.91
C SER A 150 13.49 3.74 4.74
N THR A 151 13.81 4.08 3.50
CA THR A 151 14.98 4.92 3.17
C THR A 151 14.58 6.36 2.83
N GLY A 152 13.34 6.75 3.16
CA GLY A 152 12.80 8.10 2.97
C GLY A 152 11.72 8.18 1.90
N GLY A 153 11.31 9.39 1.58
CA GLY A 153 10.32 9.67 0.55
C GLY A 153 8.91 9.96 1.09
N VAL A 154 8.04 10.43 0.20
CA VAL A 154 6.66 10.78 0.52
C VAL A 154 5.86 9.50 0.78
N TYR A 155 5.02 9.50 1.83
CA TYR A 155 4.20 8.34 2.24
C TYR A 155 4.99 7.06 2.54
N SER A 156 6.30 7.17 2.79
CA SER A 156 7.19 6.02 2.93
C SER A 156 6.84 5.05 4.07
N LYS A 157 6.10 5.50 5.08
CA LYS A 157 5.58 4.61 6.14
C LYS A 157 4.41 3.75 5.63
N ILE A 158 3.55 4.30 4.78
CA ILE A 158 2.48 3.53 4.12
C ILE A 158 3.12 2.52 3.17
N ASP A 159 4.05 2.96 2.33
CA ASP A 159 4.81 2.07 1.44
C ASP A 159 5.45 0.91 2.21
N LEU A 160 6.01 1.19 3.40
CA LEU A 160 6.64 0.15 4.24
C LEU A 160 5.65 -0.94 4.66
N GLY A 161 4.44 -0.56 5.02
CA GLY A 161 3.37 -1.51 5.35
C GLY A 161 2.97 -2.38 4.15
N ILE A 162 2.82 -1.77 2.98
CA ILE A 162 2.52 -2.46 1.73
C ILE A 162 3.63 -3.49 1.43
N VAL A 163 4.89 -3.05 1.47
CA VAL A 163 6.08 -3.87 1.21
C VAL A 163 6.19 -5.05 2.19
N LYS A 164 5.90 -4.84 3.48
CA LYS A 164 5.89 -5.92 4.47
C LYS A 164 4.88 -7.01 4.10
N TYR A 165 3.67 -6.63 3.72
CA TYR A 165 2.65 -7.61 3.36
C TYR A 165 3.02 -8.41 2.11
N HIS A 166 3.55 -7.76 1.07
CA HIS A 166 4.05 -8.44 -0.12
C HIS A 166 5.20 -9.41 0.20
N PHE A 167 6.14 -8.98 1.05
CA PHE A 167 7.23 -9.84 1.49
C PHE A 167 6.71 -11.09 2.20
N GLU A 168 5.75 -10.97 3.11
CA GLU A 168 5.14 -12.08 3.84
C GLU A 168 4.51 -13.11 2.90
N ILE A 169 3.79 -12.64 1.87
CA ILE A 169 3.20 -13.53 0.86
C ILE A 169 4.27 -14.36 0.14
N GLY A 170 5.37 -13.72 -0.25
CA GLY A 170 6.44 -14.41 -0.98
C GLY A 170 7.33 -15.28 -0.11
N ALA A 171 7.60 -14.84 1.10
CA ALA A 171 8.51 -15.55 2.02
C ALA A 171 7.84 -16.72 2.76
N GLY A 172 6.53 -16.63 3.04
CA GLY A 172 5.83 -17.53 3.95
C GLY A 172 6.15 -17.22 5.42
N MET A 173 5.12 -16.93 6.20
CA MET A 173 5.27 -16.51 7.61
C MET A 173 5.93 -17.55 8.51
N GLU A 174 5.89 -18.82 8.11
CA GLU A 174 6.53 -19.94 8.81
C GLU A 174 8.07 -19.92 8.71
N ASN A 175 8.64 -19.17 7.77
CA ASN A 175 10.08 -19.21 7.47
C ASN A 175 10.87 -18.12 8.22
N PHE A 176 10.19 -17.11 8.78
CA PHE A 176 10.88 -15.97 9.38
C PHE A 176 10.07 -15.28 10.48
N GLN A 177 10.72 -14.37 11.18
CA GLN A 177 10.08 -13.43 12.10
C GLN A 177 10.55 -12.01 11.84
N TRP A 178 9.65 -11.04 12.00
CA TRP A 178 10.03 -9.64 11.98
C TRP A 178 10.82 -9.27 13.24
N LYS A 179 11.86 -8.43 13.03
CA LYS A 179 12.63 -7.83 14.13
C LYS A 179 11.82 -6.74 14.81
#